data_3580608da1f4f92d7d79e377f600b86d
#
_entry.id   3580608da1f4f92d7d79e377f600b86d
#
_cell.length_a   1.000
_cell.length_b   1.000
_cell.length_c   1.000
_cell.angle_alpha   90.00
_cell.angle_beta   90.00
_cell.angle_gamma   90.00
#
_symmetry.space_group_name_H-M   'P 1'
#
loop_
_entity.id
_entity.type
_entity.pdbx_description
1 polymer ?
#
loop_
_entity_poly.entity_id
_entity_poly.type
_entity_poly.pdbx_seq_one_letter_code
_entity_poly.pdbx_strand_id
1 'polypeptide(L)'
;FQDSRFHGKGKFIWGDGEIYEGEWENGYRDGLGVYKYKSGTVYRGEFADNLENGEGVLTYADGSVYKGQFKDGLMHGKGIMKYANGDVYNGLWKDDWEHGQGIMTYANGNVYEGLWQEGNKAEGKTTLAKFETDENYYALIIGNNNYQNLEKLDAAVNDAKGIEKVLKEKYKHKLKTQF
;
A
#
# COMPACT_ATOMS: atom_id res chain seq x y z
N PHE A 1 -27.45 27.46 6.82
CA PHE A 1 -28.45 26.92 5.87
C PHE A 1 -28.75 27.98 4.83
N GLN A 2 -28.75 27.60 3.55
CA GLN A 2 -29.27 28.40 2.45
C GLN A 2 -30.36 27.56 1.79
N ASP A 3 -31.56 28.15 1.60
CA ASP A 3 -32.74 27.47 1.04
C ASP A 3 -33.07 26.14 1.73
N SER A 4 -32.99 26.08 3.08
CA SER A 4 -33.19 24.90 3.92
C SER A 4 -32.19 23.74 3.68
N ARG A 5 -31.12 23.96 2.94
CA ARG A 5 -30.04 22.98 2.71
C ARG A 5 -28.80 23.34 3.51
N PHE A 6 -27.99 22.34 3.81
CA PHE A 6 -26.65 22.55 4.39
C PHE A 6 -25.78 23.33 3.42
N HIS A 7 -25.11 24.37 3.91
CA HIS A 7 -24.18 25.18 3.14
C HIS A 7 -23.10 25.75 4.07
N GLY A 8 -21.88 25.89 3.57
CA GLY A 8 -20.72 26.33 4.36
C GLY A 8 -20.21 25.23 5.31
N LYS A 9 -19.48 25.60 6.35
CA LYS A 9 -18.89 24.63 7.29
C LYS A 9 -19.91 24.16 8.30
N GLY A 10 -19.92 22.84 8.54
CA GLY A 10 -20.85 22.23 9.48
C GLY A 10 -20.44 20.82 9.89
N LYS A 11 -21.06 20.37 11.00
CA LYS A 11 -20.93 19.01 11.50
C LYS A 11 -22.30 18.34 11.47
N PHE A 12 -22.33 17.11 10.97
CA PHE A 12 -23.51 16.27 10.97
C PHE A 12 -23.19 14.90 11.58
N ILE A 13 -24.11 14.38 12.39
CA ILE A 13 -24.00 13.08 13.04
C ILE A 13 -25.22 12.28 12.61
N TRP A 14 -24.99 11.15 11.96
CA TRP A 14 -26.05 10.23 11.56
C TRP A 14 -26.49 9.36 12.75
N GLY A 15 -27.69 8.83 12.67
CA GLY A 15 -28.27 7.98 13.73
C GLY A 15 -27.54 6.66 13.98
N ASP A 16 -26.71 6.20 13.03
CA ASP A 16 -25.85 5.01 13.13
C ASP A 16 -24.47 5.30 13.74
N GLY A 17 -24.20 6.58 14.07
CA GLY A 17 -22.99 7.04 14.70
C GLY A 17 -21.90 7.54 13.74
N GLU A 18 -22.14 7.57 12.44
CA GLU A 18 -21.24 8.20 11.49
C GLU A 18 -21.20 9.72 11.68
N ILE A 19 -20.06 10.35 11.36
CA ILE A 19 -19.88 11.78 11.58
C ILE A 19 -19.18 12.38 10.37
N TYR A 20 -19.76 13.45 9.84
CA TYR A 20 -19.06 14.35 8.92
C TYR A 20 -18.86 15.72 9.56
N GLU A 21 -17.66 16.27 9.41
CA GLU A 21 -17.34 17.64 9.80
C GLU A 21 -16.52 18.28 8.69
N GLY A 22 -17.10 19.25 7.99
CA GLY A 22 -16.47 19.83 6.80
C GLY A 22 -17.35 20.83 6.07
N GLU A 23 -17.03 21.01 4.82
CA GLU A 23 -17.72 21.94 3.92
C GLU A 23 -18.91 21.30 3.25
N TRP A 24 -19.96 22.08 3.08
CA TRP A 24 -21.24 21.69 2.50
C TRP A 24 -21.62 22.67 1.40
N GLU A 25 -22.08 22.15 0.29
CA GLU A 25 -22.69 22.94 -0.77
C GLU A 25 -24.02 22.32 -1.21
N ASN A 26 -25.11 23.12 -1.17
CA ASN A 26 -26.46 22.71 -1.58
C ASN A 26 -26.96 21.40 -0.96
N GLY A 27 -26.50 21.09 0.26
CA GLY A 27 -26.86 19.85 0.99
C GLY A 27 -25.92 18.66 0.75
N TYR A 28 -24.91 18.81 -0.11
CA TYR A 28 -23.89 17.82 -0.38
C TYR A 28 -22.61 18.12 0.41
N ARG A 29 -21.89 17.09 0.81
CA ARG A 29 -20.50 17.23 1.27
C ARG A 29 -19.67 17.62 0.06
N ASP A 30 -19.11 18.82 0.09
CA ASP A 30 -18.33 19.37 -1.01
C ASP A 30 -17.25 20.30 -0.46
N GLY A 31 -16.00 20.13 -0.89
CA GLY A 31 -14.84 20.78 -0.32
C GLY A 31 -14.12 19.93 0.72
N LEU A 32 -13.40 20.56 1.66
CA LEU A 32 -12.59 19.85 2.66
C LEU A 32 -13.43 19.36 3.82
N GLY A 33 -13.17 18.10 4.25
CA GLY A 33 -13.89 17.52 5.36
C GLY A 33 -13.20 16.32 6.01
N VAL A 34 -13.79 15.91 7.14
CA VAL A 34 -13.43 14.70 7.86
C VAL A 34 -14.69 13.85 7.99
N TYR A 35 -14.62 12.62 7.51
CA TYR A 35 -15.68 11.62 7.69
C TYR A 35 -15.21 10.51 8.62
N LYS A 36 -15.99 10.21 9.64
CA LYS A 36 -15.76 9.08 10.55
C LYS A 36 -16.85 8.05 10.30
N TYR A 37 -16.44 6.93 9.73
CA TYR A 37 -17.30 5.79 9.47
C TYR A 37 -17.61 5.01 10.75
N LYS A 38 -18.74 4.34 10.76
CA LYS A 38 -19.16 3.44 11.85
C LYS A 38 -18.15 2.33 12.11
N SER A 39 -17.40 1.89 11.08
CA SER A 39 -16.32 0.91 11.20
C SER A 39 -15.13 1.36 12.06
N GLY A 40 -15.05 2.66 12.38
CA GLY A 40 -13.87 3.29 12.98
C GLY A 40 -12.87 3.84 11.96
N THR A 41 -13.10 3.60 10.68
CA THR A 41 -12.32 4.19 9.59
C THR A 41 -12.53 5.71 9.56
N VAL A 42 -11.51 6.47 9.22
CA VAL A 42 -11.58 7.94 9.13
C VAL A 42 -10.97 8.42 7.83
N TYR A 43 -11.77 9.13 7.04
CA TYR A 43 -11.28 9.87 5.88
C TYR A 43 -11.05 11.34 6.24
N ARG A 44 -9.98 11.94 5.72
CA ARG A 44 -9.70 13.38 5.77
C ARG A 44 -9.21 13.81 4.40
N GLY A 45 -9.95 14.69 3.74
CA GLY A 45 -9.61 15.11 2.40
C GLY A 45 -10.70 15.91 1.72
N GLU A 46 -10.63 15.92 0.42
CA GLU A 46 -11.58 16.60 -0.45
C GLU A 46 -12.81 15.74 -0.71
N PHE A 47 -13.95 16.38 -0.81
CA PHE A 47 -15.23 15.79 -1.20
C PHE A 47 -15.78 16.51 -2.41
N ALA A 48 -16.44 15.79 -3.29
CA ALA A 48 -17.30 16.31 -4.34
C ALA A 48 -18.58 15.50 -4.39
N ASP A 49 -19.74 16.14 -4.39
CA ASP A 49 -21.06 15.50 -4.48
C ASP A 49 -21.25 14.34 -3.52
N ASN A 50 -20.86 14.47 -2.24
CA ASN A 50 -20.89 13.46 -1.18
C ASN A 50 -19.84 12.34 -1.27
N LEU A 51 -18.98 12.30 -2.27
CA LEU A 51 -17.96 11.27 -2.45
C LEU A 51 -16.57 11.82 -2.13
N GLU A 52 -15.69 10.96 -1.60
CA GLU A 52 -14.27 11.27 -1.47
C GLU A 52 -13.70 11.51 -2.87
N ASN A 53 -13.01 12.64 -3.04
CA ASN A 53 -12.44 13.04 -4.32
C ASN A 53 -11.14 13.82 -4.08
N GLY A 54 -10.29 13.99 -5.11
CA GLY A 54 -9.06 14.75 -4.96
C GLY A 54 -8.06 14.10 -4.01
N GLU A 55 -7.34 14.92 -3.24
CA GLU A 55 -6.32 14.44 -2.30
C GLU A 55 -6.92 14.12 -0.93
N GLY A 56 -6.50 12.99 -0.35
CA GLY A 56 -7.01 12.58 0.96
C GLY A 56 -6.14 11.60 1.70
N VAL A 57 -6.51 11.40 2.97
CA VAL A 57 -5.94 10.40 3.87
C VAL A 57 -7.07 9.55 4.44
N LEU A 58 -7.00 8.24 4.22
CA LEU A 58 -7.90 7.25 4.77
C LEU A 58 -7.16 6.43 5.82
N THR A 59 -7.63 6.49 7.06
CA THR A 59 -7.10 5.70 8.18
C THR A 59 -8.10 4.62 8.51
N TYR A 60 -7.73 3.38 8.32
CA TYR A 60 -8.56 2.22 8.63
C TYR A 60 -8.56 1.89 10.12
N ALA A 61 -9.58 1.18 10.57
CA ALA A 61 -9.70 0.76 11.97
C ALA A 61 -8.60 -0.20 12.43
N ASP A 62 -7.98 -0.94 11.50
CA ASP A 62 -6.84 -1.84 11.78
C ASP A 62 -5.51 -1.10 11.91
N GLY A 63 -5.48 0.22 11.67
CA GLY A 63 -4.29 1.06 11.69
C GLY A 63 -3.60 1.24 10.34
N SER A 64 -4.09 0.60 9.28
CA SER A 64 -3.61 0.87 7.92
C SER A 64 -3.93 2.32 7.51
N VAL A 65 -3.07 2.94 6.72
CA VAL A 65 -3.23 4.34 6.29
C VAL A 65 -2.94 4.46 4.80
N TYR A 66 -3.94 4.90 4.05
CA TYR A 66 -3.75 5.37 2.68
C TYR A 66 -3.61 6.88 2.63
N LYS A 67 -2.68 7.38 1.85
CA LYS A 67 -2.54 8.80 1.51
C LYS A 67 -2.35 8.93 0.01
N GLY A 68 -3.26 9.61 -0.66
CA GLY A 68 -3.21 9.77 -2.11
C GLY A 68 -4.49 10.32 -2.70
N GLN A 69 -4.64 10.06 -3.98
CA GLN A 69 -5.76 10.54 -4.76
C GLN A 69 -6.96 9.63 -4.64
N PHE A 70 -8.14 10.25 -4.66
CA PHE A 70 -9.44 9.61 -4.67
C PHE A 70 -10.24 10.07 -5.88
N LYS A 71 -11.08 9.20 -6.38
CA LYS A 71 -12.05 9.49 -7.42
C LYS A 71 -13.33 8.71 -7.15
N ASP A 72 -14.45 9.43 -7.07
CA ASP A 72 -15.79 8.84 -6.87
C ASP A 72 -15.85 7.88 -5.67
N GLY A 73 -15.17 8.23 -4.56
CA GLY A 73 -15.11 7.45 -3.33
C GLY A 73 -14.05 6.34 -3.29
N LEU A 74 -13.29 6.13 -4.37
CA LEU A 74 -12.32 5.05 -4.50
C LEU A 74 -10.89 5.59 -4.55
N MET A 75 -9.92 4.84 -4.01
CA MET A 75 -8.49 5.13 -4.18
C MET A 75 -8.13 5.06 -5.67
N HIS A 76 -7.54 6.12 -6.18
CA HIS A 76 -7.22 6.27 -7.59
C HIS A 76 -5.93 7.07 -7.79
N GLY A 77 -5.31 7.01 -9.00
CA GLY A 77 -4.13 7.82 -9.29
C GLY A 77 -2.92 7.44 -8.45
N LYS A 78 -2.17 8.42 -7.94
CA LYS A 78 -0.99 8.19 -7.11
C LYS A 78 -1.36 8.09 -5.64
N GLY A 79 -0.76 7.12 -4.94
CA GLY A 79 -0.99 6.94 -3.51
C GLY A 79 0.03 6.06 -2.82
N ILE A 80 0.07 6.22 -1.50
CA ILE A 80 0.89 5.40 -0.60
C ILE A 80 -0.04 4.73 0.40
N MET A 81 0.01 3.40 0.47
CA MET A 81 -0.63 2.61 1.51
C MET A 81 0.42 2.12 2.49
N LYS A 82 0.22 2.39 3.77
CA LYS A 82 0.94 1.74 4.86
C LYS A 82 -0.01 0.74 5.50
N TYR A 83 0.27 -0.52 5.35
CA TYR A 83 -0.54 -1.60 5.92
C TYR A 83 -0.22 -1.81 7.40
N ALA A 84 -1.19 -2.31 8.16
CA ALA A 84 -1.04 -2.57 9.60
C ALA A 84 0.07 -3.59 9.92
N ASN A 85 0.39 -4.49 8.97
CA ASN A 85 1.49 -5.46 9.09
C ASN A 85 2.88 -4.85 8.88
N GLY A 86 2.96 -3.56 8.55
CA GLY A 86 4.21 -2.83 8.30
C GLY A 86 4.66 -2.79 6.83
N ASP A 87 3.94 -3.43 5.92
CA ASP A 87 4.20 -3.30 4.49
C ASP A 87 3.83 -1.90 4.00
N VAL A 88 4.51 -1.43 2.96
CA VAL A 88 4.24 -0.12 2.34
C VAL A 88 4.18 -0.26 0.84
N TYR A 89 3.04 0.06 0.25
CA TYR A 89 2.91 0.23 -1.20
C TYR A 89 2.99 1.71 -1.57
N ASN A 90 3.77 2.03 -2.59
CA ASN A 90 3.88 3.36 -3.18
C ASN A 90 3.77 3.23 -4.69
N GLY A 91 2.67 3.66 -5.26
CA GLY A 91 2.44 3.46 -6.68
C GLY A 91 1.13 4.05 -7.18
N LEU A 92 0.70 3.52 -8.33
CA LEU A 92 -0.57 3.88 -8.93
C LEU A 92 -1.70 2.99 -8.39
N TRP A 93 -2.88 3.58 -8.32
CA TRP A 93 -4.13 2.98 -7.85
C TRP A 93 -5.21 3.13 -8.89
N LYS A 94 -6.07 2.15 -9.00
CA LYS A 94 -7.27 2.19 -9.82
C LYS A 94 -8.40 1.45 -9.12
N ASP A 95 -9.46 2.19 -8.77
CA ASP A 95 -10.69 1.65 -8.21
C ASP A 95 -10.42 0.73 -7.00
N ASP A 96 -9.66 1.28 -5.99
CA ASP A 96 -9.19 0.64 -4.76
C ASP A 96 -8.08 -0.42 -4.92
N TRP A 97 -7.62 -0.72 -6.12
CA TRP A 97 -6.59 -1.72 -6.36
C TRP A 97 -5.25 -1.11 -6.75
N GLU A 98 -4.16 -1.70 -6.28
CA GLU A 98 -2.83 -1.40 -6.80
C GLU A 98 -2.80 -1.71 -8.31
N HIS A 99 -2.34 -0.73 -9.09
CA HIS A 99 -2.37 -0.80 -10.55
C HIS A 99 -1.16 -0.09 -11.16
N GLY A 100 -0.76 -0.49 -12.38
CA GLY A 100 0.36 0.15 -13.08
C GLY A 100 1.68 0.03 -12.33
N GLN A 101 2.53 1.03 -12.42
CA GLN A 101 3.83 1.03 -11.74
C GLN A 101 3.69 1.26 -10.24
N GLY A 102 4.40 0.43 -9.46
CA GLY A 102 4.41 0.54 -8.00
C GLY A 102 5.55 -0.20 -7.33
N ILE A 103 5.85 0.23 -6.12
CA ILE A 103 6.87 -0.34 -5.25
C ILE A 103 6.20 -0.83 -3.97
N MET A 104 6.35 -2.11 -3.68
CA MET A 104 5.98 -2.69 -2.39
C MET A 104 7.23 -2.93 -1.56
N THR A 105 7.32 -2.27 -0.42
CA THR A 105 8.33 -2.53 0.60
C THR A 105 7.68 -3.35 1.71
N TYR A 106 8.14 -4.57 1.89
CA TYR A 106 7.63 -5.47 2.92
C TYR A 106 8.23 -5.15 4.28
N ALA A 107 7.52 -5.48 5.36
CA ALA A 107 7.98 -5.29 6.74
C ALA A 107 9.33 -6.00 7.03
N ASN A 108 9.64 -7.09 6.31
CA ASN A 108 10.92 -7.79 6.39
C ASN A 108 12.04 -7.11 5.58
N GLY A 109 11.78 -5.95 4.98
CA GLY A 109 12.74 -5.18 4.19
C GLY A 109 12.90 -5.62 2.74
N ASN A 110 12.23 -6.67 2.29
CA ASN A 110 12.19 -7.02 0.87
C ASN A 110 11.48 -5.92 0.08
N VAL A 111 11.87 -5.72 -1.17
CA VAL A 111 11.25 -4.72 -2.05
C VAL A 111 10.87 -5.38 -3.36
N TYR A 112 9.62 -5.20 -3.78
CA TYR A 112 9.17 -5.49 -5.13
C TYR A 112 8.92 -4.18 -5.88
N GLU A 113 9.50 -4.04 -7.05
CA GLU A 113 9.31 -2.92 -7.96
C GLU A 113 8.83 -3.44 -9.31
N GLY A 114 7.68 -2.99 -9.77
CA GLY A 114 7.16 -3.48 -11.05
C GLY A 114 5.72 -3.07 -11.32
N LEU A 115 5.14 -3.79 -12.28
CA LEU A 115 3.76 -3.61 -12.70
C LEU A 115 2.80 -4.36 -11.76
N TRP A 116 1.66 -3.74 -11.55
CA TRP A 116 0.54 -4.26 -10.78
C TRP A 116 -0.73 -4.26 -11.62
N GLN A 117 -1.54 -5.25 -11.46
CA GLN A 117 -2.85 -5.36 -12.10
C GLN A 117 -3.85 -5.90 -11.10
N GLU A 118 -4.85 -5.06 -10.74
CA GLU A 118 -5.92 -5.41 -9.81
C GLU A 118 -5.39 -6.06 -8.52
N GLY A 119 -4.44 -5.37 -7.86
CA GLY A 119 -3.82 -5.81 -6.61
C GLY A 119 -2.78 -6.93 -6.75
N ASN A 120 -2.56 -7.45 -7.96
CA ASN A 120 -1.62 -8.53 -8.20
C ASN A 120 -0.34 -8.04 -8.86
N LYS A 121 0.80 -8.62 -8.46
CA LYS A 121 2.07 -8.41 -9.15
C LYS A 121 2.00 -9.02 -10.55
N ALA A 122 2.27 -8.21 -11.58
CA ALA A 122 2.28 -8.67 -12.96
C ALA A 122 3.70 -8.91 -13.46
N GLU A 123 4.51 -7.86 -13.60
CA GLU A 123 5.88 -7.91 -14.08
C GLU A 123 6.76 -6.98 -13.24
N GLY A 124 7.92 -7.46 -12.80
CA GLY A 124 8.79 -6.64 -11.97
C GLY A 124 9.97 -7.39 -11.38
N LYS A 125 10.69 -6.71 -10.48
CA LYS A 125 11.90 -7.20 -9.81
C LYS A 125 11.69 -7.21 -8.30
N THR A 126 12.07 -8.32 -7.66
CA THR A 126 12.15 -8.39 -6.20
C THR A 126 13.60 -8.27 -5.75
N THR A 127 13.87 -7.33 -4.85
CA THR A 127 15.13 -7.21 -4.13
C THR A 127 14.93 -7.68 -2.70
N LEU A 128 15.72 -8.62 -2.26
CA LEU A 128 15.69 -9.11 -0.88
C LEU A 128 16.36 -8.11 0.05
N ALA A 129 15.87 -8.01 1.30
CA ALA A 129 16.49 -7.21 2.33
C ALA A 129 17.95 -7.64 2.54
N LYS A 130 18.83 -6.66 2.72
CA LYS A 130 20.16 -6.93 3.22
C LYS A 130 20.07 -7.13 4.72
N PHE A 131 20.43 -8.31 5.20
CA PHE A 131 20.69 -8.51 6.61
C PHE A 131 22.16 -8.14 6.86
N GLU A 132 22.41 -7.01 7.51
CA GLU A 132 23.73 -6.70 8.04
C GLU A 132 23.94 -7.56 9.30
N THR A 133 24.63 -8.65 9.13
CA THR A 133 25.29 -9.34 10.24
C THR A 133 26.77 -8.99 10.14
N ASP A 134 27.50 -8.95 11.26
CA ASP A 134 28.91 -8.53 11.38
C ASP A 134 29.92 -9.31 10.49
N GLU A 135 29.45 -10.21 9.66
CA GLU A 135 30.24 -10.97 8.71
C GLU A 135 29.59 -10.87 7.32
N ASN A 136 30.35 -10.38 6.35
CA ASN A 136 30.06 -10.10 4.95
C ASN A 136 28.99 -10.99 4.29
N TYR A 137 27.73 -10.54 4.22
CA TYR A 137 26.70 -11.20 3.47
C TYR A 137 26.36 -10.45 2.18
N TYR A 138 26.22 -11.20 1.09
CA TYR A 138 25.95 -10.66 -0.24
C TYR A 138 24.45 -10.57 -0.51
N ALA A 139 24.00 -9.45 -1.09
CA ALA A 139 22.63 -9.32 -1.58
C ALA A 139 22.45 -10.17 -2.84
N LEU A 140 21.49 -11.09 -2.83
CA LEU A 140 21.08 -11.83 -4.02
C LEU A 140 19.94 -11.07 -4.71
N ILE A 141 20.22 -10.54 -5.90
CA ILE A 141 19.20 -9.96 -6.76
C ILE A 141 18.71 -11.07 -7.69
N ILE A 142 17.49 -11.54 -7.49
CA ILE A 142 16.84 -12.50 -8.38
C ILE A 142 15.89 -11.73 -9.28
N GLY A 143 16.32 -11.47 -10.53
CA GLY A 143 15.42 -11.06 -11.60
C GLY A 143 14.99 -12.30 -12.35
N ASN A 144 13.73 -12.73 -12.27
CA ASN A 144 13.23 -13.79 -13.11
C ASN A 144 11.69 -13.82 -13.15
N ASN A 145 11.16 -14.01 -14.36
CA ASN A 145 9.75 -14.14 -14.67
C ASN A 145 9.23 -15.60 -14.57
N ASN A 146 9.96 -16.53 -13.92
CA ASN A 146 9.58 -17.95 -13.90
C ASN A 146 9.73 -18.57 -12.51
N TYR A 147 8.71 -18.42 -11.67
CA TYR A 147 8.68 -18.84 -10.26
C TYR A 147 8.30 -20.30 -9.99
N GLN A 148 8.28 -21.20 -10.99
CA GLN A 148 7.81 -22.59 -10.83
C GLN A 148 8.65 -23.46 -9.87
N ASN A 149 9.76 -22.96 -9.31
CA ASN A 149 10.64 -23.74 -8.43
C ASN A 149 10.93 -23.11 -7.05
N LEU A 150 10.12 -22.14 -6.60
CA LEU A 150 10.39 -21.38 -5.37
C LEU A 150 9.65 -21.88 -4.12
N GLU A 151 8.78 -22.88 -4.21
CA GLU A 151 8.09 -23.46 -3.02
C GLU A 151 9.06 -23.95 -1.92
N LYS A 152 10.32 -24.21 -2.26
CA LYS A 152 11.37 -24.60 -1.29
C LYS A 152 12.19 -23.43 -0.74
N LEU A 153 12.07 -22.23 -1.32
CA LEU A 153 12.78 -21.04 -0.84
C LEU A 153 11.98 -20.25 0.20
N ASP A 154 10.66 -20.31 0.18
CA ASP A 154 9.80 -19.62 1.16
C ASP A 154 10.03 -20.11 2.60
N ALA A 155 10.34 -21.40 2.77
CA ALA A 155 10.69 -21.93 4.08
C ALA A 155 12.11 -21.59 4.54
N ALA A 156 13.01 -21.23 3.61
CA ALA A 156 14.41 -20.92 3.88
C ALA A 156 14.68 -19.41 4.07
N VAL A 157 13.76 -18.55 3.65
CA VAL A 157 13.90 -17.08 3.77
C VAL A 157 13.90 -16.63 5.23
N ASN A 158 13.30 -17.40 6.14
CA ASN A 158 13.30 -17.12 7.57
C ASN A 158 14.54 -17.66 8.31
N ASP A 159 15.45 -18.35 7.62
CA ASP A 159 16.69 -18.87 8.19
C ASP A 159 17.89 -18.55 7.27
N ALA A 160 18.68 -17.55 7.68
CA ALA A 160 19.88 -17.12 6.96
C ALA A 160 20.86 -18.29 6.70
N LYS A 161 20.94 -19.27 7.60
CA LYS A 161 21.76 -20.51 7.46
C LYS A 161 21.20 -21.43 6.37
N GLY A 162 19.88 -21.46 6.18
CA GLY A 162 19.23 -22.23 5.13
C GLY A 162 19.56 -21.67 3.74
N ILE A 163 19.59 -20.33 3.60
CA ILE A 163 19.98 -19.66 2.34
C ILE A 163 21.44 -19.95 2.00
N GLU A 164 22.34 -19.83 2.95
CA GLU A 164 23.77 -20.13 2.77
C GLU A 164 23.99 -21.57 2.31
N LYS A 165 23.28 -22.54 2.89
CA LYS A 165 23.37 -23.95 2.52
C LYS A 165 22.90 -24.19 1.08
N VAL A 166 21.75 -23.61 0.70
CA VAL A 166 21.18 -23.71 -0.68
C VAL A 166 22.12 -23.07 -1.70
N LEU A 167 22.71 -21.91 -1.42
CA LEU A 167 23.65 -21.25 -2.28
C LEU A 167 24.95 -22.04 -2.43
N LYS A 168 25.52 -22.56 -1.34
CA LYS A 168 26.71 -23.40 -1.36
C LYS A 168 26.52 -24.71 -2.12
N GLU A 169 25.36 -25.35 -2.01
CA GLU A 169 25.08 -26.62 -2.71
C GLU A 169 24.77 -26.41 -4.20
N LYS A 170 23.99 -25.40 -4.55
CA LYS A 170 23.51 -25.20 -5.92
C LYS A 170 24.46 -24.42 -6.82
N TYR A 171 25.34 -23.60 -6.23
CA TYR A 171 26.26 -22.73 -6.97
C TYR A 171 27.73 -22.92 -6.64
N LYS A 172 28.10 -24.06 -6.08
CA LYS A 172 29.46 -24.45 -5.67
C LYS A 172 30.56 -24.18 -6.74
N HIS A 173 30.20 -24.14 -8.00
CA HIS A 173 31.11 -23.93 -9.11
C HIS A 173 31.18 -22.50 -9.65
N LYS A 174 30.21 -21.62 -9.30
CA LYS A 174 30.20 -20.22 -9.79
C LYS A 174 30.84 -19.21 -8.84
N LEU A 175 30.97 -19.54 -7.56
CA LEU A 175 31.54 -18.64 -6.55
C LEU A 175 33.09 -18.63 -6.51
N LYS A 176 33.74 -19.48 -7.29
CA LYS A 176 35.21 -19.58 -7.32
C LYS A 176 35.91 -18.68 -8.34
N THR A 177 35.22 -17.85 -9.11
CA THR A 177 35.79 -17.14 -10.25
C THR A 177 35.74 -15.62 -10.20
N GLN A 178 35.46 -15.01 -9.03
CA GLN A 178 35.59 -13.56 -8.87
C GLN A 178 36.20 -13.22 -7.50
N PHE A 179 37.51 -13.46 -7.39
CA PHE A 179 38.44 -12.79 -6.50
C PHE A 179 39.72 -12.53 -7.26
#